data_7249bbd6e65d35cadf71278e6dfce6a5
#
_entry.id   7249bbd6e65d35cadf71278e6dfce6a5
#
_cell.length_a   1.000
_cell.length_b   1.000
_cell.length_c   1.000
_cell.angle_alpha   90.00
_cell.angle_beta   90.00
_cell.angle_gamma   90.00
#
_symmetry.space_group_name_H-M   'P 1'
#
loop_
_entity.id
_entity.type
_entity.pdbx_description
1 polymer ?
#
loop_
_entity_poly.entity_id
_entity_poly.type
_entity_poly.pdbx_seq_one_letter_code
_entity_poly.pdbx_strand_id
1 'polypeptide(L)'
;MNKYLVNILIGAFCWSGMSACASPKDEAKEIVDIIYKVNNYWQTQNPEHGRSFWDNAAYHSGNMEAFFLTGDSDFMNYSKAWAEHNQWKGAKSDNKAEWKYSYGESDDYVLFGDYQTCFQTYADLYNIEPDTQKIARAREVMEYQMSTDKNDYWWWADGLYMVMPVMTKLYKITGNPLYLEKLHEYWAFADSLMYDPEDALYYRDGKYLYPKHKSVNGKKDFWARGDGWVLAALAKVLKDLPETDKYRQEYIDRYRAMAKAVAACQQPEGYWTRSLLDPEH
;
A
#
# COMPACT_ATOMS: atom_id res chain seq x y z
N MET A 1 -16.78 7.73 20.95
CA MET A 1 -18.10 7.52 20.31
C MET A 1 -18.57 8.87 19.79
N ASN A 2 -18.18 9.24 18.58
CA ASN A 2 -18.68 10.44 17.90
C ASN A 2 -18.81 10.14 16.41
N LYS A 3 -20.07 10.13 15.96
CA LYS A 3 -20.47 9.92 14.58
C LYS A 3 -20.34 11.26 13.83
N TYR A 4 -19.49 11.34 12.84
CA TYR A 4 -19.57 12.43 11.86
C TYR A 4 -20.45 11.96 10.68
N LEU A 5 -21.70 12.45 10.67
CA LEU A 5 -22.60 12.43 9.54
C LEU A 5 -22.16 13.51 8.54
N VAL A 6 -21.74 13.08 7.35
CA VAL A 6 -21.59 13.99 6.21
C VAL A 6 -22.95 14.06 5.51
N ASN A 7 -23.66 15.16 5.67
CA ASN A 7 -24.85 15.48 4.90
C ASN A 7 -24.44 16.02 3.53
N ILE A 8 -24.66 15.24 2.46
CA ILE A 8 -24.60 15.71 1.08
C ILE A 8 -26.04 16.03 0.68
N LEU A 9 -26.32 17.31 0.44
CA LEU A 9 -27.55 17.79 -0.19
C LEU A 9 -27.52 17.40 -1.67
N ILE A 10 -28.41 16.47 -2.08
CA ILE A 10 -28.68 16.18 -3.50
C ILE A 10 -29.99 16.87 -3.85
N GLY A 11 -29.88 17.86 -4.74
CA GLY A 11 -31.05 18.52 -5.35
C GLY A 11 -31.76 17.54 -6.28
N ALA A 12 -33.07 17.40 -6.07
CA ALA A 12 -33.93 16.54 -6.85
C ALA A 12 -34.15 17.08 -8.27
N PHE A 13 -33.80 16.31 -9.29
CA PHE A 13 -34.40 16.40 -10.62
C PHE A 13 -35.15 15.11 -10.90
N CYS A 14 -36.48 15.18 -10.85
CA CYS A 14 -37.35 14.10 -11.26
C CYS A 14 -37.32 13.94 -12.78
N TRP A 15 -36.83 12.78 -13.27
CA TRP A 15 -37.23 12.26 -14.55
C TRP A 15 -37.66 10.81 -14.36
N SER A 16 -38.91 10.54 -14.79
CA SER A 16 -39.62 9.27 -14.66
C SER A 16 -38.98 8.16 -15.50
N GLY A 17 -38.15 7.38 -14.86
CA GLY A 17 -37.73 6.05 -15.26
C GLY A 17 -37.41 5.33 -13.96
N MET A 18 -38.27 4.35 -13.57
CA MET A 18 -38.07 3.57 -12.35
C MET A 18 -36.84 2.65 -12.49
N SER A 19 -35.65 3.21 -12.29
CA SER A 19 -34.54 2.41 -11.80
C SER A 19 -34.61 2.50 -10.28
N ALA A 20 -34.88 1.39 -9.62
CA ALA A 20 -34.80 1.29 -8.17
C ALA A 20 -33.34 1.61 -7.77
N CYS A 21 -33.08 2.82 -7.24
CA CYS A 21 -31.82 3.11 -6.60
C CYS A 21 -31.66 2.14 -5.42
N ALA A 22 -30.62 1.29 -5.48
CA ALA A 22 -30.26 0.43 -4.37
C ALA A 22 -30.08 1.28 -3.09
N SER A 23 -30.52 0.76 -1.95
CA SER A 23 -30.26 1.46 -0.71
C SER A 23 -28.78 1.40 -0.37
N PRO A 24 -28.21 2.38 0.40
CA PRO A 24 -26.81 2.32 0.84
C PRO A 24 -26.44 1.02 1.55
N LYS A 25 -27.41 0.30 2.14
CA LYS A 25 -27.23 -1.02 2.74
C LYS A 25 -27.09 -2.10 1.69
N ASP A 26 -27.82 -2.00 0.59
CA ASP A 26 -27.76 -2.98 -0.51
C ASP A 26 -26.44 -2.82 -1.27
N GLU A 27 -25.98 -1.60 -1.50
CA GLU A 27 -24.67 -1.31 -2.08
C GLU A 27 -23.50 -1.85 -1.22
N ALA A 28 -23.55 -1.62 0.09
CA ALA A 28 -22.54 -2.14 1.02
C ALA A 28 -22.49 -3.67 1.03
N LYS A 29 -23.66 -4.32 0.96
CA LYS A 29 -23.75 -5.78 0.87
C LYS A 29 -23.17 -6.30 -0.44
N GLU A 30 -23.49 -5.66 -1.57
CA GLU A 30 -22.97 -6.04 -2.87
C GLU A 30 -21.43 -5.97 -2.92
N ILE A 31 -20.82 -4.91 -2.32
CA ILE A 31 -19.38 -4.79 -2.21
C ILE A 31 -18.79 -5.94 -1.39
N VAL A 32 -19.39 -6.28 -0.25
CA VAL A 32 -18.94 -7.41 0.58
C VAL A 32 -19.05 -8.73 -0.18
N ASP A 33 -20.15 -8.96 -0.89
CA ASP A 33 -20.33 -10.15 -1.73
C ASP A 33 -19.26 -10.27 -2.83
N ILE A 34 -18.83 -9.14 -3.42
CA ILE A 34 -17.72 -9.10 -4.38
C ILE A 34 -16.39 -9.47 -3.70
N ILE A 35 -16.12 -8.95 -2.50
CA ILE A 35 -14.93 -9.30 -1.73
C ILE A 35 -14.85 -10.81 -1.49
N TYR A 36 -15.94 -11.43 -1.05
CA TYR A 36 -16.00 -12.88 -0.86
C TYR A 36 -15.76 -13.65 -2.18
N LYS A 37 -16.36 -13.24 -3.28
CA LYS A 37 -16.18 -13.90 -4.59
C LYS A 37 -14.72 -13.85 -5.04
N VAL A 38 -14.09 -12.67 -4.97
CA VAL A 38 -12.70 -12.48 -5.38
C VAL A 38 -11.77 -13.30 -4.48
N ASN A 39 -12.00 -13.26 -3.16
CA ASN A 39 -11.18 -13.97 -2.21
C ASN A 39 -11.30 -15.51 -2.36
N ASN A 40 -12.52 -16.03 -2.47
CA ASN A 40 -12.76 -17.46 -2.70
C ASN A 40 -12.12 -17.93 -4.00
N TYR A 41 -12.22 -17.13 -5.07
CA TYR A 41 -11.52 -17.43 -6.32
C TYR A 41 -10.01 -17.53 -6.13
N TRP A 42 -9.40 -16.51 -5.48
CA TRP A 42 -7.96 -16.51 -5.22
C TRP A 42 -7.54 -17.74 -4.42
N GLN A 43 -8.16 -18.01 -3.29
CA GLN A 43 -7.81 -19.13 -2.41
C GLN A 43 -7.97 -20.49 -3.10
N THR A 44 -9.00 -20.66 -3.94
CA THR A 44 -9.19 -21.87 -4.72
C THR A 44 -8.09 -22.08 -5.77
N GLN A 45 -7.61 -20.99 -6.38
CA GLN A 45 -6.53 -21.06 -7.38
C GLN A 45 -5.13 -21.14 -6.74
N ASN A 46 -4.99 -20.80 -5.46
CA ASN A 46 -3.71 -20.77 -4.74
C ASN A 46 -3.80 -21.64 -3.46
N PRO A 47 -4.01 -22.95 -3.57
CA PRO A 47 -4.12 -23.84 -2.40
C PRO A 47 -2.78 -23.96 -1.65
N GLU A 48 -1.69 -23.75 -2.34
CA GLU A 48 -0.33 -23.64 -1.80
C GLU A 48 -0.09 -22.22 -1.31
N HIS A 49 0.51 -22.05 -0.16
CA HIS A 49 0.61 -20.71 0.46
C HIS A 49 1.54 -19.72 -0.26
N GLY A 50 2.35 -20.16 -1.22
CA GLY A 50 3.23 -19.28 -1.98
C GLY A 50 4.32 -18.59 -1.14
N ARG A 51 5.21 -17.87 -1.83
CA ARG A 51 6.34 -17.14 -1.22
C ARG A 51 5.90 -15.82 -0.58
N SER A 52 6.70 -15.31 0.35
CA SER A 52 6.49 -13.99 0.99
C SER A 52 7.03 -12.83 0.15
N PHE A 53 6.75 -12.79 -1.14
CA PHE A 53 7.14 -11.71 -2.04
C PHE A 53 5.96 -10.77 -2.28
N TRP A 54 6.17 -9.59 -2.84
CA TRP A 54 5.18 -8.51 -2.93
C TRP A 54 3.84 -8.95 -3.54
N ASP A 55 3.86 -9.81 -4.54
CA ASP A 55 2.67 -10.29 -5.27
C ASP A 55 1.67 -11.00 -4.34
N ASN A 56 2.14 -11.98 -3.56
CA ASN A 56 1.33 -12.65 -2.53
C ASN A 56 1.10 -11.73 -1.33
N ALA A 57 2.13 -11.01 -0.87
CA ALA A 57 2.03 -10.16 0.31
C ALA A 57 0.99 -9.03 0.14
N ALA A 58 0.84 -8.47 -1.06
CA ALA A 58 -0.19 -7.48 -1.37
C ALA A 58 -1.60 -8.07 -1.24
N TYR A 59 -1.81 -9.32 -1.74
CA TYR A 59 -3.06 -10.04 -1.54
C TYR A 59 -3.36 -10.22 -0.04
N HIS A 60 -2.40 -10.72 0.74
CA HIS A 60 -2.61 -10.96 2.17
C HIS A 60 -2.83 -9.66 2.97
N SER A 61 -2.22 -8.54 2.57
CA SER A 61 -2.54 -7.22 3.13
C SER A 61 -4.00 -6.83 2.87
N GLY A 62 -4.52 -7.06 1.66
CA GLY A 62 -5.94 -6.86 1.32
C GLY A 62 -6.87 -7.82 2.06
N ASN A 63 -6.44 -9.06 2.25
CA ASN A 63 -7.18 -10.09 2.97
C ASN A 63 -7.34 -9.74 4.46
N MET A 64 -6.32 -9.12 5.08
CA MET A 64 -6.45 -8.58 6.45
C MET A 64 -7.42 -7.41 6.52
N GLU A 65 -7.46 -6.50 5.53
CA GLU A 65 -8.46 -5.43 5.50
C GLU A 65 -9.89 -6.02 5.33
N ALA A 66 -10.05 -7.11 4.57
CA ALA A 66 -11.33 -7.84 4.47
C ALA A 66 -11.74 -8.44 5.82
N PHE A 67 -10.81 -9.01 6.58
CA PHE A 67 -11.05 -9.45 7.96
C PHE A 67 -11.48 -8.29 8.87
N PHE A 68 -10.79 -7.15 8.84
CA PHE A 68 -11.15 -5.99 9.66
C PHE A 68 -12.52 -5.41 9.29
N LEU A 69 -12.92 -5.52 8.02
CA LEU A 69 -14.23 -5.05 7.55
C LEU A 69 -15.36 -5.99 7.95
N THR A 70 -15.17 -7.30 7.81
CA THR A 70 -16.24 -8.31 7.92
C THR A 70 -16.30 -9.00 9.28
N GLY A 71 -15.16 -9.10 9.99
CA GLY A 71 -14.98 -9.91 11.17
C GLY A 71 -14.88 -11.41 10.89
N ASP A 72 -14.85 -11.84 9.62
CA ASP A 72 -14.79 -13.24 9.25
C ASP A 72 -13.36 -13.78 9.41
N SER A 73 -13.20 -14.73 10.34
CA SER A 73 -11.91 -15.31 10.70
C SER A 73 -11.24 -16.11 9.57
N ASP A 74 -11.98 -16.55 8.54
CA ASP A 74 -11.41 -17.31 7.43
C ASP A 74 -10.39 -16.49 6.65
N PHE A 75 -10.63 -15.18 6.49
CA PHE A 75 -9.66 -14.25 5.90
C PHE A 75 -8.35 -14.22 6.69
N MET A 76 -8.44 -14.03 8.01
CA MET A 76 -7.29 -13.99 8.90
C MET A 76 -6.55 -15.34 8.93
N ASN A 77 -7.29 -16.45 9.06
CA ASN A 77 -6.70 -17.79 9.17
C ASN A 77 -5.90 -18.17 7.92
N TYR A 78 -6.41 -17.83 6.73
CA TYR A 78 -5.67 -18.05 5.48
C TYR A 78 -4.38 -17.24 5.43
N SER A 79 -4.40 -15.97 5.85
CA SER A 79 -3.20 -15.13 5.91
C SER A 79 -2.22 -15.58 6.99
N LYS A 80 -2.71 -16.10 8.12
CA LYS A 80 -1.89 -16.67 9.19
C LYS A 80 -1.16 -17.91 8.71
N ALA A 81 -1.85 -18.84 8.02
CA ALA A 81 -1.24 -20.04 7.47
C ALA A 81 -0.13 -19.72 6.45
N TRP A 82 -0.34 -18.71 5.60
CA TRP A 82 0.71 -18.19 4.70
C TRP A 82 1.91 -17.62 5.46
N ALA A 83 1.67 -16.84 6.51
CA ALA A 83 2.75 -16.25 7.31
C ALA A 83 3.58 -17.34 8.04
N GLU A 84 2.91 -18.36 8.61
CA GLU A 84 3.55 -19.53 9.23
C GLU A 84 4.36 -20.35 8.23
N HIS A 85 3.81 -20.62 7.04
CA HIS A 85 4.53 -21.29 5.95
C HIS A 85 5.84 -20.56 5.60
N ASN A 86 5.81 -19.22 5.58
CA ASN A 86 6.97 -18.37 5.30
C ASN A 86 7.84 -18.11 6.54
N GLN A 87 7.53 -18.72 7.69
CA GLN A 87 8.29 -18.58 8.94
C GLN A 87 8.42 -17.11 9.40
N TRP A 88 7.41 -16.29 9.10
CA TRP A 88 7.39 -14.86 9.42
C TRP A 88 8.58 -14.08 8.82
N LYS A 89 9.14 -14.57 7.71
CA LYS A 89 10.26 -13.95 6.98
C LYS A 89 9.81 -13.45 5.62
N GLY A 90 10.46 -12.38 5.14
CA GLY A 90 10.54 -12.02 3.72
C GLY A 90 11.66 -12.81 3.03
N ALA A 91 12.69 -12.13 2.52
CA ALA A 91 13.92 -12.79 2.10
C ALA A 91 14.64 -13.44 3.30
N LYS A 92 15.28 -14.60 3.08
CA LYS A 92 15.66 -15.53 4.15
C LYS A 92 17.10 -15.42 4.61
N SER A 93 18.00 -14.69 3.89
CA SER A 93 19.41 -14.58 4.29
C SER A 93 19.55 -13.95 5.67
N ASP A 94 20.30 -14.59 6.54
CA ASP A 94 20.68 -14.06 7.85
C ASP A 94 22.07 -13.38 7.83
N ASN A 95 22.79 -13.42 6.68
CA ASN A 95 24.09 -12.76 6.50
C ASN A 95 23.90 -11.28 6.15
N LYS A 96 23.92 -10.42 7.16
CA LYS A 96 23.73 -8.96 7.00
C LYS A 96 24.73 -8.28 6.05
N ALA A 97 25.94 -8.85 5.90
CA ALA A 97 26.96 -8.30 5.00
C ALA A 97 26.59 -8.43 3.51
N GLU A 98 25.66 -9.35 3.18
CA GLU A 98 25.19 -9.61 1.82
C GLU A 98 23.83 -8.98 1.52
N TRP A 99 23.18 -8.32 2.50
CA TRP A 99 21.85 -7.76 2.32
C TRP A 99 21.82 -6.65 1.27
N LYS A 100 20.92 -6.78 0.30
CA LYS A 100 20.73 -5.88 -0.84
C LYS A 100 19.36 -5.24 -0.84
N TYR A 101 19.27 -4.04 -1.47
CA TYR A 101 18.02 -3.28 -1.68
C TYR A 101 17.79 -2.86 -3.13
N SER A 102 18.65 -3.27 -4.07
CA SER A 102 18.39 -3.13 -5.51
C SER A 102 17.29 -4.13 -5.94
N TYR A 103 16.88 -4.07 -7.20
CA TYR A 103 15.97 -5.05 -7.75
C TYR A 103 16.62 -6.45 -7.80
N GLY A 104 15.90 -7.46 -7.31
CA GLY A 104 16.31 -8.87 -7.35
C GLY A 104 15.41 -9.77 -6.52
N GLU A 105 15.44 -11.08 -6.81
CA GLU A 105 14.51 -12.06 -6.24
C GLU A 105 15.19 -13.19 -5.43
N SER A 106 16.47 -13.09 -5.13
CA SER A 106 17.16 -14.07 -4.27
C SER A 106 17.08 -13.68 -2.78
N ASP A 107 17.37 -14.64 -1.91
CA ASP A 107 17.23 -14.52 -0.45
C ASP A 107 18.12 -13.43 0.20
N ASP A 108 19.11 -12.92 -0.50
CA ASP A 108 19.97 -11.82 -0.05
C ASP A 108 19.38 -10.39 -0.29
N TYR A 109 18.24 -10.28 -0.99
CA TYR A 109 17.54 -9.00 -1.18
C TYR A 109 16.64 -8.61 0.00
N VAL A 110 17.15 -8.78 1.20
CA VAL A 110 16.44 -8.57 2.47
C VAL A 110 15.97 -7.12 2.65
N LEU A 111 16.74 -6.15 2.14
CA LEU A 111 16.42 -4.73 2.24
C LEU A 111 15.60 -4.21 1.06
N PHE A 112 15.22 -5.08 0.12
CA PHE A 112 14.36 -4.71 -1.00
C PHE A 112 12.89 -4.75 -0.58
N GLY A 113 12.15 -3.67 -0.83
CA GLY A 113 10.78 -3.48 -0.35
C GLY A 113 9.81 -4.59 -0.73
N ASP A 114 10.01 -5.23 -1.88
CA ASP A 114 9.18 -6.35 -2.33
C ASP A 114 9.20 -7.54 -1.35
N TYR A 115 10.31 -7.76 -0.65
CA TYR A 115 10.41 -8.73 0.43
C TYR A 115 9.98 -8.20 1.81
N GLN A 116 9.79 -6.89 1.94
CA GLN A 116 9.36 -6.26 3.20
C GLN A 116 7.83 -6.08 3.27
N THR A 117 7.13 -6.20 2.14
CA THR A 117 5.67 -6.05 2.04
C THR A 117 4.91 -6.96 3.00
N CYS A 118 5.37 -8.21 3.16
CA CYS A 118 4.77 -9.20 4.05
C CYS A 118 4.72 -8.76 5.52
N PHE A 119 5.62 -7.88 5.93
CA PHE A 119 5.67 -7.37 7.31
C PHE A 119 4.43 -6.56 7.69
N GLN A 120 3.69 -6.01 6.72
CA GLN A 120 2.39 -5.38 6.99
C GLN A 120 1.41 -6.41 7.59
N THR A 121 1.25 -7.55 6.91
CA THR A 121 0.38 -8.65 7.37
C THR A 121 0.86 -9.25 8.69
N TYR A 122 2.17 -9.44 8.86
CA TYR A 122 2.73 -9.99 10.09
C TYR A 122 2.49 -9.08 11.31
N ALA A 123 2.59 -7.76 11.12
CA ALA A 123 2.28 -6.79 12.16
C ALA A 123 0.77 -6.78 12.51
N ASP A 124 -0.11 -6.93 11.53
CA ASP A 124 -1.55 -7.04 11.77
C ASP A 124 -1.90 -8.32 12.57
N LEU A 125 -1.32 -9.45 12.20
CA LEU A 125 -1.47 -10.73 12.92
C LEU A 125 -0.87 -10.68 14.33
N TYR A 126 0.21 -9.93 14.54
CA TYR A 126 0.75 -9.68 15.87
C TYR A 126 -0.24 -8.88 16.75
N ASN A 127 -0.87 -7.85 16.19
CA ASN A 127 -1.81 -7.01 16.92
C ASN A 127 -3.09 -7.79 17.35
N ILE A 128 -3.46 -8.84 16.62
CA ILE A 128 -4.60 -9.71 16.93
C ILE A 128 -4.19 -10.75 17.97
N GLU A 129 -3.08 -11.42 17.77
CA GLU A 129 -2.54 -12.46 18.63
C GLU A 129 -1.06 -12.18 18.92
N PRO A 130 -0.72 -11.44 19.99
CA PRO A 130 0.66 -11.06 20.28
C PRO A 130 1.59 -12.25 20.49
N ASP A 131 2.57 -12.39 19.57
CA ASP A 131 3.70 -13.30 19.66
C ASP A 131 4.89 -12.62 19.00
N THR A 132 5.95 -12.37 19.76
CA THR A 132 7.14 -11.64 19.29
C THR A 132 7.82 -12.28 18.08
N GLN A 133 7.66 -13.59 17.89
CA GLN A 133 8.17 -14.29 16.72
C GLN A 133 7.59 -13.74 15.41
N LYS A 134 6.32 -13.31 15.41
CA LYS A 134 5.62 -12.79 14.22
C LYS A 134 6.26 -11.51 13.67
N ILE A 135 6.91 -10.72 14.51
CA ILE A 135 7.50 -9.43 14.12
C ILE A 135 9.03 -9.38 14.29
N ALA A 136 9.65 -10.45 14.76
CA ALA A 136 11.09 -10.46 15.04
C ALA A 136 11.91 -10.11 13.79
N ARG A 137 11.61 -10.75 12.65
CA ARG A 137 12.30 -10.47 11.39
C ARG A 137 12.01 -9.09 10.85
N ALA A 138 10.75 -8.63 10.92
CA ALA A 138 10.40 -7.28 10.50
C ALA A 138 11.18 -6.23 11.27
N ARG A 139 11.27 -6.37 12.60
CA ARG A 139 12.06 -5.48 13.45
C ARG A 139 13.56 -5.54 13.10
N GLU A 140 14.12 -6.74 13.01
CA GLU A 140 15.55 -6.91 12.66
C GLU A 140 15.91 -6.19 11.36
N VAL A 141 15.10 -6.39 10.31
CA VAL A 141 15.36 -5.81 8.99
C VAL A 141 15.21 -4.29 9.02
N MET A 142 14.11 -3.78 9.59
CA MET A 142 13.86 -2.34 9.63
C MET A 142 14.84 -1.61 10.56
N GLU A 143 15.19 -2.18 11.73
CA GLU A 143 16.18 -1.61 12.64
C GLU A 143 17.58 -1.59 12.01
N TYR A 144 17.96 -2.62 11.26
CA TYR A 144 19.21 -2.62 10.48
C TYR A 144 19.19 -1.51 9.42
N GLN A 145 18.12 -1.42 8.62
CA GLN A 145 17.96 -0.39 7.59
C GLN A 145 18.08 1.02 8.19
N MET A 146 17.41 1.28 9.31
CA MET A 146 17.45 2.55 10.02
C MET A 146 18.81 2.87 10.65
N SER A 147 19.67 1.90 10.89
CA SER A 147 21.01 2.07 11.45
C SER A 147 22.06 2.52 10.44
N THR A 148 21.72 2.54 9.16
CA THR A 148 22.63 2.98 8.09
C THR A 148 22.44 4.45 7.75
N ASP A 149 23.46 5.06 7.09
CA ASP A 149 23.40 6.45 6.62
C ASP A 149 22.64 6.61 5.28
N LYS A 150 22.07 5.52 4.74
CA LYS A 150 21.33 5.54 3.48
C LYS A 150 19.90 5.96 3.66
N ASN A 151 19.37 6.70 2.68
CA ASN A 151 17.98 7.11 2.63
C ASN A 151 17.28 6.73 1.30
N ASP A 152 18.00 6.10 0.37
CA ASP A 152 17.57 5.78 -0.98
C ASP A 152 16.93 4.39 -1.14
N TYR A 153 16.49 3.78 -0.05
CA TYR A 153 15.89 2.43 -0.06
C TYR A 153 14.61 2.34 -0.90
N TRP A 154 13.82 3.42 -0.97
CA TRP A 154 12.52 3.45 -1.65
C TRP A 154 12.60 4.25 -2.96
N TRP A 155 13.48 3.81 -3.87
CA TRP A 155 13.82 4.49 -5.11
C TRP A 155 12.79 4.31 -6.25
N TRP A 156 11.67 3.59 -6.01
CA TRP A 156 10.59 3.38 -6.97
C TRP A 156 9.21 3.48 -6.27
N ALA A 157 8.17 3.83 -7.05
CA ALA A 157 6.84 4.15 -6.53
C ALA A 157 6.22 3.03 -5.70
N ASP A 158 6.35 1.77 -6.15
CA ASP A 158 5.80 0.61 -5.44
C ASP A 158 6.43 0.44 -4.05
N GLY A 159 7.72 0.77 -3.90
CA GLY A 159 8.42 0.69 -2.61
C GLY A 159 7.76 1.49 -1.51
N LEU A 160 7.07 2.57 -1.83
CA LEU A 160 6.32 3.35 -0.86
C LEU A 160 5.16 2.54 -0.27
N TYR A 161 4.38 1.84 -1.10
CA TYR A 161 3.33 0.94 -0.58
C TYR A 161 3.91 -0.25 0.18
N MET A 162 5.00 -0.80 -0.33
CA MET A 162 5.61 -1.99 0.26
C MET A 162 6.02 -1.74 1.72
N VAL A 163 6.60 -0.56 2.02
CA VAL A 163 7.33 -0.38 3.29
C VAL A 163 6.81 0.75 4.19
N MET A 164 6.26 1.85 3.66
CA MET A 164 5.77 2.93 4.53
C MET A 164 4.80 2.45 5.62
N PRO A 165 3.79 1.58 5.31
CA PRO A 165 2.88 1.08 6.34
C PRO A 165 3.56 0.16 7.37
N VAL A 166 4.68 -0.49 7.03
CA VAL A 166 5.45 -1.30 8.00
C VAL A 166 6.02 -0.41 9.09
N MET A 167 6.53 0.78 8.72
CA MET A 167 7.12 1.73 9.68
C MET A 167 6.08 2.23 10.69
N THR A 168 4.89 2.62 10.23
CA THR A 168 3.82 3.07 11.15
C THR A 168 3.30 1.96 12.04
N LYS A 169 3.17 0.74 11.51
CA LYS A 169 2.74 -0.44 12.30
C LYS A 169 3.78 -0.80 13.37
N LEU A 170 5.06 -0.82 13.02
CA LEU A 170 6.12 -1.09 14.00
C LEU A 170 6.25 0.04 15.04
N TYR A 171 6.04 1.30 14.66
CA TYR A 171 5.91 2.39 15.63
C TYR A 171 4.78 2.13 16.63
N LYS A 172 3.58 1.77 16.17
CA LYS A 172 2.44 1.49 17.04
C LYS A 172 2.69 0.33 18.02
N ILE A 173 3.46 -0.67 17.57
CA ILE A 173 3.81 -1.84 18.39
C ILE A 173 4.90 -1.51 19.40
N THR A 174 5.91 -0.75 19.01
CA THR A 174 7.13 -0.56 19.83
C THR A 174 7.19 0.75 20.59
N GLY A 175 6.44 1.77 20.14
CA GLY A 175 6.53 3.14 20.64
C GLY A 175 7.84 3.88 20.26
N ASN A 176 8.70 3.28 19.44
CA ASN A 176 9.99 3.88 19.06
C ASN A 176 9.79 4.96 17.98
N PRO A 177 10.01 6.27 18.30
CA PRO A 177 9.79 7.37 17.37
C PRO A 177 10.72 7.35 16.15
N LEU A 178 11.85 6.64 16.22
CA LEU A 178 12.79 6.54 15.11
C LEU A 178 12.14 5.96 13.84
N TYR A 179 11.14 5.08 13.98
CA TYR A 179 10.37 4.58 12.84
C TYR A 179 9.68 5.71 12.07
N LEU A 180 9.10 6.70 12.75
CA LEU A 180 8.42 7.81 12.09
C LEU A 180 9.40 8.84 11.51
N GLU A 181 10.54 9.05 12.16
CA GLU A 181 11.59 9.92 11.65
C GLU A 181 12.19 9.34 10.35
N LYS A 182 12.52 8.06 10.35
CA LYS A 182 13.07 7.37 9.17
C LYS A 182 12.03 7.15 8.07
N LEU A 183 10.76 6.94 8.43
CA LEU A 183 9.66 6.96 7.47
C LEU A 183 9.66 8.25 6.66
N HIS A 184 9.71 9.40 7.34
CA HIS A 184 9.72 10.69 6.67
C HIS A 184 11.01 10.90 5.85
N GLU A 185 12.17 10.55 6.38
CA GLU A 185 13.46 10.69 5.69
C GLU A 185 13.47 9.91 4.36
N TYR A 186 13.03 8.65 4.38
CA TYR A 186 13.00 7.80 3.18
C TYR A 186 11.91 8.21 2.20
N TRP A 187 10.74 8.61 2.71
CA TRP A 187 9.68 9.15 1.86
C TRP A 187 10.09 10.46 1.22
N ALA A 188 10.72 11.39 1.94
CA ALA A 188 11.17 12.67 1.40
C ALA A 188 12.19 12.49 0.28
N PHE A 189 13.10 11.51 0.39
CA PHE A 189 14.00 11.14 -0.69
C PHE A 189 13.21 10.65 -1.93
N ALA A 190 12.31 9.69 -1.74
CA ALA A 190 11.49 9.12 -2.82
C ALA A 190 10.60 10.20 -3.49
N ASP A 191 10.01 11.09 -2.68
CA ASP A 191 9.21 12.22 -3.13
C ASP A 191 10.04 13.19 -3.98
N SER A 192 11.23 13.57 -3.51
CA SER A 192 12.14 14.44 -4.26
C SER A 192 12.61 13.84 -5.59
N LEU A 193 12.69 12.51 -5.66
CA LEU A 193 13.12 11.79 -6.86
C LEU A 193 11.99 11.64 -7.89
N MET A 194 10.76 11.34 -7.45
CA MET A 194 9.72 10.81 -8.34
C MET A 194 8.48 11.70 -8.46
N TYR A 195 8.22 12.60 -7.51
CA TYR A 195 7.01 13.41 -7.54
C TYR A 195 7.12 14.55 -8.55
N ASP A 196 6.10 14.69 -9.39
CA ASP A 196 5.92 15.83 -10.28
C ASP A 196 4.92 16.81 -9.66
N PRO A 197 5.37 18.02 -9.22
CA PRO A 197 4.48 18.98 -8.56
C PRO A 197 3.48 19.65 -9.52
N GLU A 198 3.72 19.63 -10.83
CA GLU A 198 2.83 20.21 -11.83
C GLU A 198 1.57 19.35 -12.00
N ASP A 199 1.76 18.02 -12.10
CA ASP A 199 0.67 17.07 -12.32
C ASP A 199 0.18 16.41 -11.02
N ALA A 200 0.91 16.58 -9.91
CA ALA A 200 0.65 15.95 -8.61
C ALA A 200 0.61 14.41 -8.68
N LEU A 201 1.49 13.82 -9.51
CA LEU A 201 1.62 12.39 -9.76
C LEU A 201 3.09 11.95 -9.58
N TYR A 202 3.30 10.63 -9.47
CA TYR A 202 4.64 10.05 -9.33
C TYR A 202 5.07 9.33 -10.59
N TYR A 203 6.30 9.61 -11.03
CA TYR A 203 6.98 8.73 -11.96
C TYR A 203 7.30 7.38 -11.30
N ARG A 204 7.42 6.32 -12.09
CA ARG A 204 7.71 4.98 -11.58
C ARG A 204 9.01 4.94 -10.77
N ASP A 205 10.08 5.53 -11.30
CA ASP A 205 11.40 5.66 -10.69
C ASP A 205 12.25 6.71 -11.46
N GLY A 206 13.47 6.95 -11.02
CA GLY A 206 14.37 7.94 -11.63
C GLY A 206 14.73 7.71 -13.11
N LYS A 207 14.44 6.54 -13.69
CA LYS A 207 14.64 6.26 -15.12
C LYS A 207 13.45 6.72 -15.97
N TYR A 208 12.28 6.93 -15.34
CA TYR A 208 11.04 7.29 -16.01
C TYR A 208 10.75 8.80 -16.01
N LEU A 209 11.67 9.61 -15.52
CA LEU A 209 11.50 11.07 -15.45
C LEU A 209 11.43 11.70 -16.84
N TYR A 210 10.42 12.56 -17.06
CA TYR A 210 10.30 13.38 -18.24
C TYR A 210 11.43 14.45 -18.27
N PRO A 211 12.00 14.81 -19.43
CA PRO A 211 11.73 14.31 -20.80
C PRO A 211 12.59 13.12 -21.23
N LYS A 212 13.38 12.51 -20.34
CA LYS A 212 14.25 11.36 -20.67
C LYS A 212 13.42 10.12 -21.02
N HIS A 213 12.31 9.92 -20.33
CA HIS A 213 11.31 8.92 -20.65
C HIS A 213 9.99 9.60 -21.03
N LYS A 214 9.25 9.00 -21.96
CA LYS A 214 7.95 9.49 -22.45
C LYS A 214 7.03 8.31 -22.71
N SER A 215 5.74 8.56 -22.64
CA SER A 215 4.73 7.65 -23.17
C SER A 215 4.85 7.49 -24.69
N VAL A 216 4.10 6.56 -25.26
CA VAL A 216 4.08 6.31 -26.72
C VAL A 216 3.77 7.58 -27.50
N ASN A 217 2.88 8.44 -27.01
CA ASN A 217 2.50 9.69 -27.66
C ASN A 217 3.34 10.91 -27.20
N GLY A 218 4.48 10.67 -26.57
CA GLY A 218 5.44 11.71 -26.20
C GLY A 218 5.12 12.53 -24.97
N LYS A 219 4.09 12.14 -24.18
CA LYS A 219 3.66 12.81 -22.96
C LYS A 219 4.46 12.33 -21.74
N LYS A 220 4.28 12.99 -20.58
CA LYS A 220 4.73 12.47 -19.28
C LYS A 220 4.07 11.11 -19.03
N ASP A 221 4.86 10.12 -18.63
CA ASP A 221 4.39 8.74 -18.44
C ASP A 221 4.24 8.42 -16.94
N PHE A 222 3.04 8.70 -16.39
CA PHE A 222 2.67 8.35 -15.04
C PHE A 222 1.94 7.02 -15.04
N TRP A 223 2.57 6.01 -14.47
CA TRP A 223 2.05 4.65 -14.43
C TRP A 223 0.94 4.49 -13.39
N ALA A 224 -0.29 4.28 -13.85
CA ALA A 224 -1.49 4.25 -12.99
C ALA A 224 -1.38 3.33 -11.77
N ARG A 225 -0.81 2.12 -11.94
CA ARG A 225 -0.59 1.21 -10.81
C ARG A 225 0.42 1.76 -9.81
N GLY A 226 1.48 2.42 -10.28
CA GLY A 226 2.47 3.08 -9.42
C GLY A 226 1.84 4.19 -8.57
N ASP A 227 1.07 5.07 -9.20
CA ASP A 227 0.34 6.12 -8.48
C ASP A 227 -0.71 5.54 -7.52
N GLY A 228 -1.38 4.45 -7.91
CA GLY A 228 -2.28 3.71 -7.02
C GLY A 228 -1.58 3.17 -5.78
N TRP A 229 -0.35 2.65 -5.92
CA TRP A 229 0.46 2.20 -4.79
C TRP A 229 0.80 3.34 -3.84
N VAL A 230 1.27 4.48 -4.37
CA VAL A 230 1.63 5.64 -3.54
C VAL A 230 0.41 6.19 -2.81
N LEU A 231 -0.73 6.32 -3.50
CA LEU A 231 -1.97 6.79 -2.89
C LEU A 231 -2.43 5.87 -1.75
N ALA A 232 -2.37 4.55 -1.96
CA ALA A 232 -2.70 3.56 -0.94
C ALA A 232 -1.71 3.59 0.24
N ALA A 233 -0.41 3.80 -0.02
CA ALA A 233 0.61 3.95 1.03
C ALA A 233 0.31 5.14 1.94
N LEU A 234 0.04 6.31 1.35
CA LEU A 234 -0.31 7.52 2.10
C LEU A 234 -1.58 7.32 2.93
N ALA A 235 -2.61 6.67 2.37
CA ALA A 235 -3.84 6.36 3.11
C ALA A 235 -3.56 5.45 4.33
N LYS A 236 -2.76 4.39 4.16
CA LYS A 236 -2.39 3.47 5.26
C LYS A 236 -1.54 4.17 6.32
N VAL A 237 -0.58 4.99 5.91
CA VAL A 237 0.23 5.80 6.83
C VAL A 237 -0.66 6.73 7.65
N LEU A 238 -1.53 7.50 7.01
CA LEU A 238 -2.44 8.43 7.69
C LEU A 238 -3.43 7.75 8.64
N LYS A 239 -3.82 6.50 8.36
CA LYS A 239 -4.65 5.67 9.25
C LYS A 239 -3.94 5.35 10.57
N ASP A 240 -2.63 5.11 10.52
CA ASP A 240 -1.84 4.63 11.66
C ASP A 240 -1.02 5.73 12.35
N LEU A 241 -0.69 6.81 11.64
CA LEU A 241 0.14 7.91 12.15
C LEU A 241 -0.59 8.71 13.25
N PRO A 242 0.05 9.06 14.38
CA PRO A 242 -0.55 9.92 15.39
C PRO A 242 -1.06 11.25 14.81
N GLU A 243 -2.18 11.75 15.33
CA GLU A 243 -2.72 13.07 14.91
C GLU A 243 -1.76 14.23 15.22
N THR A 244 -0.91 14.06 16.22
CA THR A 244 0.09 15.04 16.66
C THR A 244 1.44 14.90 15.98
N ASP A 245 1.60 13.96 15.03
CA ASP A 245 2.85 13.81 14.32
C ASP A 245 3.20 15.05 13.50
N LYS A 246 4.45 15.50 13.60
CA LYS A 246 4.94 16.76 12.99
C LYS A 246 4.89 16.76 11.47
N TYR A 247 4.90 15.59 10.83
CA TYR A 247 4.88 15.43 9.38
C TYR A 247 3.49 15.08 8.83
N ARG A 248 2.50 14.87 9.71
CA ARG A 248 1.16 14.43 9.31
C ARG A 248 0.51 15.34 8.28
N GLN A 249 0.66 16.66 8.42
CA GLN A 249 0.05 17.62 7.49
C GLN A 249 0.64 17.49 6.08
N GLU A 250 1.93 17.23 5.97
CA GLU A 250 2.62 17.04 4.69
C GLU A 250 2.09 15.80 3.94
N TYR A 251 1.89 14.67 4.65
CA TYR A 251 1.25 13.48 4.08
C TYR A 251 -0.21 13.74 3.66
N ILE A 252 -0.98 14.50 4.46
CA ILE A 252 -2.36 14.88 4.11
C ILE A 252 -2.39 15.69 2.82
N ASP A 253 -1.54 16.68 2.69
CA ASP A 253 -1.50 17.57 1.53
C ASP A 253 -1.08 16.80 0.28
N ARG A 254 -0.09 15.91 0.38
CA ARG A 254 0.33 15.02 -0.71
C ARG A 254 -0.79 14.07 -1.12
N TYR A 255 -1.41 13.41 -0.15
CA TYR A 255 -2.54 12.50 -0.40
C TYR A 255 -3.69 13.21 -1.14
N ARG A 256 -4.08 14.41 -0.68
CA ARG A 256 -5.18 15.18 -1.30
C ARG A 256 -4.84 15.62 -2.72
N ALA A 257 -3.62 16.10 -2.95
CA ALA A 257 -3.18 16.50 -4.28
C ALA A 257 -3.22 15.32 -5.26
N MET A 258 -2.65 14.19 -4.87
CA MET A 258 -2.66 12.96 -5.67
C MET A 258 -4.06 12.41 -5.90
N ALA A 259 -4.89 12.34 -4.85
CA ALA A 259 -6.26 11.83 -4.97
C ALA A 259 -7.08 12.63 -6.01
N LYS A 260 -6.91 13.96 -6.01
CA LYS A 260 -7.53 14.83 -7.00
C LYS A 260 -6.99 14.58 -8.41
N ALA A 261 -5.68 14.44 -8.57
CA ALA A 261 -5.04 14.19 -9.86
C ALA A 261 -5.43 12.82 -10.45
N VAL A 262 -5.35 11.77 -9.64
CA VAL A 262 -5.75 10.40 -10.05
C VAL A 262 -7.24 10.34 -10.41
N ALA A 263 -8.11 10.97 -9.62
CA ALA A 263 -9.55 11.02 -9.94
C ALA A 263 -9.83 11.73 -11.26
N ALA A 264 -9.07 12.80 -11.59
CA ALA A 264 -9.21 13.52 -12.85
C ALA A 264 -8.79 12.70 -14.09
N CYS A 265 -8.00 11.64 -13.89
CA CYS A 265 -7.55 10.74 -14.97
C CYS A 265 -8.49 9.53 -15.16
N GLN A 266 -9.56 9.39 -14.35
CA GLN A 266 -10.50 8.29 -14.48
C GLN A 266 -11.29 8.39 -15.80
N GLN A 267 -11.35 7.28 -16.54
CA GLN A 267 -12.13 7.20 -17.77
C GLN A 267 -13.65 7.17 -17.47
N PRO A 268 -14.49 7.55 -18.43
CA PRO A 268 -15.96 7.56 -18.23
C PRO A 268 -16.54 6.22 -17.78
N GLU A 269 -15.92 5.11 -18.18
CA GLU A 269 -16.31 3.75 -17.82
C GLU A 269 -15.82 3.32 -16.44
N GLY A 270 -15.11 4.19 -15.69
CA GLY A 270 -14.71 3.99 -14.30
C GLY A 270 -13.33 3.35 -14.10
N TYR A 271 -12.55 3.10 -15.14
CA TYR A 271 -11.18 2.56 -15.03
C TYR A 271 -10.11 3.63 -15.27
N TRP A 272 -8.85 3.30 -15.04
CA TRP A 272 -7.67 4.08 -15.39
C TRP A 272 -6.83 3.35 -16.41
N THR A 273 -6.36 4.08 -17.41
CA THR A 273 -5.41 3.55 -18.40
C THR A 273 -4.02 3.38 -17.80
N ARG A 274 -3.17 2.58 -18.44
CA ARG A 274 -1.81 2.28 -17.97
C ARG A 274 -1.00 3.55 -17.72
N SER A 275 -1.08 4.54 -18.60
CA SER A 275 -0.48 5.87 -18.44
C SER A 275 -1.58 6.88 -18.17
N LEU A 276 -1.54 7.54 -17.01
CA LEU A 276 -2.63 8.40 -16.52
C LEU A 276 -2.90 9.59 -17.44
N LEU A 277 -1.84 10.23 -17.99
CA LEU A 277 -1.97 11.40 -18.88
C LEU A 277 -1.93 11.04 -20.37
N ASP A 278 -1.83 9.75 -20.69
CA ASP A 278 -1.83 9.27 -22.07
C ASP A 278 -2.77 8.09 -22.24
N PRO A 279 -4.10 8.31 -22.27
CA PRO A 279 -5.11 7.26 -22.28
C PRO A 279 -5.09 6.38 -23.53
N GLU A 280 -4.40 6.80 -24.59
CA GLU A 280 -4.21 6.02 -25.81
C GLU A 280 -2.96 5.10 -25.77
N HIS A 281 -2.25 5.08 -24.63
CA HIS A 281 -1.04 4.27 -24.41
C HIS A 281 -1.35 2.91 -23.81
#